data_faab7d9dc70b8b117e0af7170200711e
#
_entry.id   faab7d9dc70b8b117e0af7170200711e
#
_cell.length_a   1.000
_cell.length_b   1.000
_cell.length_c   1.000
_cell.angle_alpha   90.00
_cell.angle_beta   90.00
_cell.angle_gamma   90.00
#
_symmetry.space_group_name_H-M   'P 1'
#
loop_
_entity.id
_entity.type
_entity.pdbx_description
1 polymer ?
#
loop_
_entity_poly.entity_id
_entity_poly.type
_entity_poly.pdbx_seq_one_letter_code
_entity_poly.pdbx_strand_id
1 'polypeptide(L)'
;MLVSIVSEDAQFCQSVKELVESAGLRANTFPTLQALLDAEEPESGGCLVFHSEQNALNDPTQQDWLRLACTGRAGILVTEQGNVRTAVQAFKAGIRDVVQKPYRSKELLERIVHANCNCSLFVKHQGGD
;
A
#
# COMPACT_ATOMS: atom_id res chain seq x y z
N MET A 1 10.54 -10.32 1.87
CA MET A 1 9.36 -9.64 1.38
C MET A 1 9.52 -8.14 1.48
N LEU A 2 9.13 -7.42 0.46
CA LEU A 2 9.39 -5.99 0.36
C LEU A 2 8.10 -5.20 0.51
N VAL A 3 8.14 -4.16 1.34
CA VAL A 3 7.04 -3.21 1.48
C VAL A 3 7.45 -1.93 0.75
N SER A 4 6.68 -1.55 -0.24
CA SER A 4 6.92 -0.32 -0.99
C SER A 4 6.00 0.76 -0.43
N ILE A 5 6.57 1.85 0.03
CA ILE A 5 5.83 2.92 0.68
C ILE A 5 5.86 4.14 -0.22
N VAL A 6 4.68 4.60 -0.65
CA VAL A 6 4.57 5.74 -1.55
C VAL A 6 3.84 6.88 -0.85
N SER A 7 4.53 7.99 -0.67
CA SER A 7 3.96 9.19 -0.08
C SER A 7 4.86 10.38 -0.35
N GLU A 8 4.26 11.55 -0.55
CA GLU A 8 5.03 12.79 -0.64
C GLU A 8 5.41 13.31 0.74
N ASP A 9 4.84 12.74 1.79
CA ASP A 9 5.15 13.12 3.16
C ASP A 9 6.34 12.30 3.65
N ALA A 10 7.49 12.95 3.77
CA ALA A 10 8.72 12.27 4.17
C ALA A 10 8.62 11.70 5.59
N GLN A 11 7.90 12.38 6.49
CA GLN A 11 7.73 11.87 7.85
C GLN A 11 6.92 10.61 7.87
N PHE A 12 5.87 10.56 7.07
CA PHE A 12 5.06 9.35 6.96
C PHE A 12 5.92 8.19 6.45
N CYS A 13 6.69 8.43 5.39
CA CYS A 13 7.55 7.40 4.82
C CYS A 13 8.54 6.87 5.85
N GLN A 14 9.20 7.77 6.58
CA GLN A 14 10.18 7.37 7.58
C GLN A 14 9.53 6.58 8.71
N SER A 15 8.39 7.05 9.18
CA SER A 15 7.68 6.41 10.27
C SER A 15 7.25 4.98 9.91
N VAL A 16 6.69 4.80 8.71
CA VAL A 16 6.23 3.49 8.29
C VAL A 16 7.41 2.58 7.98
N LYS A 17 8.48 3.14 7.41
CA LYS A 17 9.67 2.35 7.15
C LYS A 17 10.25 1.77 8.43
N GLU A 18 10.37 2.61 9.47
CA GLU A 18 10.88 2.15 10.76
C GLU A 18 9.99 1.10 11.37
N LEU A 19 8.68 1.30 11.25
CA LEU A 19 7.71 0.35 11.77
C LEU A 19 7.86 -1.01 11.09
N VAL A 20 7.96 -1.02 9.78
CA VAL A 20 8.07 -2.24 8.99
C VAL A 20 9.39 -2.95 9.28
N GLU A 21 10.47 -2.20 9.35
CA GLU A 21 11.78 -2.77 9.62
C GLU A 21 11.88 -3.32 11.02
N SER A 22 11.16 -2.73 11.98
CA SER A 22 11.14 -3.26 13.34
C SER A 22 10.51 -4.64 13.40
N ALA A 23 9.71 -4.99 12.42
CA ALA A 23 9.09 -6.31 12.34
C ALA A 23 9.90 -7.28 11.47
N GLY A 24 11.09 -6.88 11.06
CA GLY A 24 11.96 -7.74 10.26
C GLY A 24 11.66 -7.75 8.77
N LEU A 25 10.82 -6.83 8.31
CA LEU A 25 10.50 -6.73 6.89
C LEU A 25 11.38 -5.66 6.24
N ARG A 26 11.52 -5.75 4.93
CA ARG A 26 12.27 -4.76 4.16
C ARG A 26 11.32 -3.70 3.63
N ALA A 27 11.80 -2.47 3.54
CA ALA A 27 10.98 -1.37 3.06
C ALA A 27 11.77 -0.44 2.15
N ASN A 28 11.13 0.00 1.08
CA ASN A 28 11.63 1.07 0.23
C ASN A 28 10.59 2.17 0.21
N THR A 29 11.04 3.41 0.11
CA THR A 29 10.13 4.55 0.07
C THR A 29 10.27 5.29 -1.25
N PHE A 30 9.15 5.82 -1.73
CA PHE A 30 9.09 6.55 -2.99
C PHE A 30 8.20 7.76 -2.80
N PRO A 31 8.58 8.92 -3.37
CA PRO A 31 7.74 10.11 -3.21
C PRO A 31 6.46 10.07 -4.02
N THR A 32 6.45 9.33 -5.12
CA THR A 32 5.28 9.25 -6.01
C THR A 32 5.13 7.85 -6.56
N LEU A 33 3.95 7.58 -7.10
CA LEU A 33 3.70 6.32 -7.79
C LEU A 33 4.62 6.18 -9.00
N GLN A 34 4.85 7.27 -9.72
CA GLN A 34 5.74 7.25 -10.87
C GLN A 34 7.14 6.82 -10.47
N ALA A 35 7.64 7.36 -9.35
CA ALA A 35 8.97 6.99 -8.87
C ALA A 35 9.06 5.49 -8.57
N LEU A 36 7.99 4.92 -7.99
CA LEU A 36 7.94 3.49 -7.74
C LEU A 36 8.01 2.71 -9.05
N LEU A 37 7.21 3.10 -10.01
CA LEU A 37 7.16 2.39 -11.29
C LEU A 37 8.46 2.52 -12.06
N ASP A 38 9.10 3.68 -11.97
CA ASP A 38 10.37 3.92 -12.66
C ASP A 38 11.51 3.13 -12.03
N ALA A 39 11.38 2.73 -10.79
CA ALA A 39 12.43 1.97 -10.11
C ALA A 39 12.57 0.56 -10.65
N GLU A 40 11.57 0.07 -11.37
CA GLU A 40 11.61 -1.25 -12.01
C GLU A 40 12.04 -2.35 -11.06
N GLU A 41 11.36 -2.43 -9.94
CA GLU A 41 11.65 -3.49 -8.98
C GLU A 41 11.35 -4.83 -9.63
N PRO A 42 12.37 -5.68 -9.77
CA PRO A 42 12.17 -6.97 -10.43
C PRO A 42 11.39 -7.95 -9.59
N GLU A 43 11.29 -7.71 -8.29
CA GLU A 43 10.59 -8.62 -7.40
C GLU A 43 9.09 -8.40 -7.48
N SER A 44 8.38 -9.41 -7.91
CA SER A 44 6.94 -9.42 -7.84
C SER A 44 6.52 -9.85 -6.43
N GLY A 45 5.36 -9.42 -6.03
CA GLY A 45 4.84 -9.72 -4.71
C GLY A 45 5.17 -8.63 -3.71
N GLY A 46 4.82 -8.85 -2.47
CA GLY A 46 5.02 -7.87 -1.43
C GLY A 46 3.81 -6.99 -1.22
N CYS A 47 4.02 -5.86 -0.56
CA CYS A 47 2.94 -4.97 -0.16
C CYS A 47 3.23 -3.56 -0.62
N LEU A 48 2.19 -2.87 -1.06
CA LEU A 48 2.25 -1.46 -1.38
C LEU A 48 1.47 -0.70 -0.32
N VAL A 49 2.11 0.29 0.31
CA VAL A 49 1.42 1.22 1.20
C VAL A 49 1.37 2.55 0.48
N PHE A 50 0.20 2.94 0.05
CA PHE A 50 -0.01 4.19 -0.68
C PHE A 50 -0.73 5.18 0.23
N HIS A 51 -0.06 6.30 0.51
CA HIS A 51 -0.61 7.35 1.34
C HIS A 51 -1.11 8.47 0.45
N SER A 52 -2.41 8.71 0.49
CA SER A 52 -3.03 9.77 -0.30
C SER A 52 -3.70 10.76 0.65
N GLU A 53 -3.34 12.03 0.54
CA GLU A 53 -3.87 13.02 1.43
C GLU A 53 -5.17 13.63 0.96
N GLN A 54 -5.36 13.77 -0.31
CA GLN A 54 -6.60 14.33 -0.82
C GLN A 54 -6.88 13.77 -2.18
N ASN A 55 -7.32 14.55 -3.07
CA ASN A 55 -7.90 14.15 -4.33
C ASN A 55 -6.92 13.59 -5.37
N ALA A 56 -5.84 12.98 -4.92
CA ALA A 56 -4.82 12.45 -5.84
C ALA A 56 -5.42 11.48 -6.86
N LEU A 57 -6.37 10.67 -6.42
CA LEU A 57 -6.99 9.67 -7.30
C LEU A 57 -8.10 10.22 -8.16
N ASN A 58 -8.35 11.52 -8.12
CA ASN A 58 -9.23 12.16 -9.10
C ASN A 58 -8.54 12.28 -10.46
N ASP A 59 -7.23 12.20 -10.49
CA ASP A 59 -6.45 12.26 -11.73
C ASP A 59 -6.41 10.87 -12.35
N PRO A 60 -6.94 10.70 -13.57
CA PRO A 60 -6.92 9.36 -14.22
C PRO A 60 -5.53 8.78 -14.38
N THR A 61 -4.52 9.62 -14.56
CA THR A 61 -3.13 9.15 -14.65
C THR A 61 -2.69 8.52 -13.35
N GLN A 62 -3.05 9.13 -12.22
CA GLN A 62 -2.71 8.55 -10.92
C GLN A 62 -3.44 7.23 -10.70
N GLN A 63 -4.68 7.14 -11.14
CA GLN A 63 -5.41 5.89 -11.04
C GLN A 63 -4.75 4.78 -11.84
N ASP A 64 -4.29 5.09 -13.04
CA ASP A 64 -3.60 4.11 -13.88
C ASP A 64 -2.27 3.68 -13.25
N TRP A 65 -1.52 4.63 -12.72
CA TRP A 65 -0.27 4.31 -12.04
C TRP A 65 -0.51 3.44 -10.81
N LEU A 66 -1.57 3.73 -10.06
CA LEU A 66 -1.90 2.92 -8.89
C LEU A 66 -2.27 1.50 -9.31
N ARG A 67 -3.03 1.36 -10.38
CA ARG A 67 -3.40 0.04 -10.89
C ARG A 67 -2.16 -0.76 -11.27
N LEU A 68 -1.21 -0.12 -11.95
CA LEU A 68 0.04 -0.79 -12.30
C LEU A 68 0.83 -1.16 -11.06
N ALA A 69 0.90 -0.26 -10.08
CA ALA A 69 1.65 -0.50 -8.86
C ALA A 69 1.04 -1.64 -8.04
N CYS A 70 -0.26 -1.83 -8.13
CA CYS A 70 -0.94 -2.91 -7.41
C CYS A 70 -0.80 -4.26 -8.10
N THR A 71 -0.32 -4.28 -9.34
CA THR A 71 -0.14 -5.53 -10.06
C THR A 71 0.94 -6.36 -9.38
N GLY A 72 0.57 -7.53 -8.88
CA GLY A 72 1.50 -8.41 -8.20
C GLY A 72 1.83 -8.01 -6.77
N ARG A 73 1.14 -7.00 -6.24
CA ARG A 73 1.33 -6.55 -4.85
C ARG A 73 0.01 -6.46 -4.15
N ALA A 74 0.05 -6.61 -2.83
CA ALA A 74 -1.11 -6.36 -1.99
C ALA A 74 -1.11 -4.88 -1.61
N GLY A 75 -2.11 -4.13 -2.05
CA GLY A 75 -2.14 -2.69 -1.85
C GLY A 75 -2.96 -2.28 -0.65
N ILE A 76 -2.41 -1.36 0.14
CA ILE A 76 -3.07 -0.75 1.28
C ILE A 76 -3.07 0.75 1.07
N LEU A 77 -4.25 1.37 1.16
CA LEU A 77 -4.38 2.81 1.12
C LEU A 77 -4.41 3.35 2.55
N VAL A 78 -3.61 4.37 2.82
CA VAL A 78 -3.71 5.13 4.07
C VAL A 78 -4.26 6.50 3.70
N THR A 79 -5.38 6.89 4.29
CA THR A 79 -6.06 8.12 3.92
C THR A 79 -6.75 8.76 5.13
N GLU A 80 -7.24 9.97 4.93
CA GLU A 80 -7.98 10.67 5.97
C GLU A 80 -9.30 9.99 6.27
N GLN A 81 -9.73 10.11 7.51
CA GLN A 81 -11.01 9.58 7.93
C GLN A 81 -12.14 10.22 7.11
N GLY A 82 -13.07 9.39 6.68
CA GLY A 82 -14.23 9.87 5.95
C GLY A 82 -14.02 10.08 4.46
N ASN A 83 -12.84 9.82 3.95
CA ASN A 83 -12.55 10.03 2.53
C ASN A 83 -13.03 8.81 1.72
N VAL A 84 -14.35 8.65 1.65
CA VAL A 84 -14.97 7.49 1.00
C VAL A 84 -14.70 7.47 -0.50
N ARG A 85 -14.70 8.65 -1.11
CA ARG A 85 -14.50 8.74 -2.56
C ARG A 85 -13.12 8.20 -2.96
N THR A 86 -12.09 8.61 -2.24
CA THR A 86 -10.74 8.12 -2.50
C THR A 86 -10.64 6.62 -2.28
N ALA A 87 -11.29 6.12 -1.23
CA ALA A 87 -11.29 4.69 -0.95
C ALA A 87 -11.92 3.90 -2.09
N VAL A 88 -13.06 4.38 -2.61
CA VAL A 88 -13.73 3.72 -3.74
C VAL A 88 -12.84 3.70 -4.96
N GLN A 89 -12.22 4.83 -5.28
CA GLN A 89 -11.33 4.94 -6.43
C GLN A 89 -10.12 4.01 -6.26
N ALA A 90 -9.61 3.90 -5.05
CA ALA A 90 -8.47 3.03 -4.77
C ALA A 90 -8.84 1.56 -4.93
N PHE A 91 -10.00 1.15 -4.43
CA PHE A 91 -10.46 -0.23 -4.60
C PHE A 91 -10.61 -0.57 -6.09
N LYS A 92 -11.11 0.36 -6.88
CA LYS A 92 -11.23 0.14 -8.32
C LYS A 92 -9.87 -0.02 -8.98
N ALA A 93 -8.83 0.57 -8.41
CA ALA A 93 -7.48 0.46 -8.95
C ALA A 93 -6.72 -0.76 -8.43
N GLY A 94 -7.31 -1.52 -7.51
CA GLY A 94 -6.68 -2.75 -7.04
C GLY A 94 -6.23 -2.74 -5.59
N ILE A 95 -6.45 -1.65 -4.88
CA ILE A 95 -6.18 -1.60 -3.44
C ILE A 95 -7.09 -2.61 -2.73
N ARG A 96 -6.54 -3.33 -1.77
CA ARG A 96 -7.28 -4.37 -1.06
C ARG A 96 -7.75 -3.96 0.33
N ASP A 97 -7.12 -2.96 0.92
CA ASP A 97 -7.44 -2.56 2.28
C ASP A 97 -7.23 -1.08 2.45
N VAL A 98 -7.96 -0.49 3.38
CA VAL A 98 -7.88 0.94 3.64
C VAL A 98 -7.71 1.14 5.14
N VAL A 99 -6.71 1.95 5.50
CA VAL A 99 -6.47 2.35 6.88
C VAL A 99 -6.72 3.85 6.98
N GLN A 100 -7.60 4.26 7.86
CA GLN A 100 -7.96 5.66 8.02
C GLN A 100 -7.17 6.30 9.16
N LYS A 101 -6.75 7.53 8.94
CA LYS A 101 -6.12 8.31 10.00
C LYS A 101 -7.17 8.84 10.95
N PRO A 102 -6.87 8.96 12.26
CA PRO A 102 -5.65 8.51 12.89
C PRO A 102 -5.66 6.98 13.08
N TYR A 103 -4.49 6.38 12.96
CA TYR A 103 -4.37 4.94 13.17
C TYR A 103 -3.27 4.67 14.19
N ARG A 104 -3.30 3.48 14.78
CA ARG A 104 -2.23 3.04 15.66
C ARG A 104 -1.17 2.34 14.82
N SER A 105 0.08 2.55 15.18
CA SER A 105 1.18 1.90 14.45
C SER A 105 0.99 0.39 14.40
N LYS A 106 0.54 -0.19 15.50
CA LYS A 106 0.30 -1.63 15.55
C LYS A 106 -0.76 -2.06 14.55
N GLU A 107 -1.82 -1.27 14.40
CA GLU A 107 -2.88 -1.57 13.45
C GLU A 107 -2.36 -1.58 12.03
N LEU A 108 -1.60 -0.56 11.66
CA LEU A 108 -1.04 -0.50 10.32
C LEU A 108 -0.10 -1.67 10.05
N LEU A 109 0.76 -1.96 11.01
CA LEU A 109 1.68 -3.08 10.87
C LEU A 109 0.94 -4.41 10.70
N GLU A 110 -0.11 -4.62 11.48
CA GLU A 110 -0.91 -5.83 11.37
C GLU A 110 -1.55 -5.96 9.98
N ARG A 111 -2.03 -4.83 9.44
CA ARG A 111 -2.62 -4.83 8.10
C ARG A 111 -1.58 -5.17 7.03
N ILE A 112 -0.36 -4.63 7.18
CA ILE A 112 0.72 -4.90 6.24
C ILE A 112 1.11 -6.37 6.30
N VAL A 113 1.31 -6.90 7.50
CA VAL A 113 1.69 -8.29 7.67
C VAL A 113 0.59 -9.22 7.16
N HIS A 114 -0.66 -8.88 7.48
CA HIS A 114 -1.80 -9.67 7.05
C HIS A 114 -1.95 -9.65 5.53
N ALA A 115 -1.75 -8.51 4.91
CA ALA A 115 -1.83 -8.39 3.46
C ALA A 115 -0.79 -9.28 2.79
N ASN A 116 0.42 -9.29 3.34
CA ASN A 116 1.48 -10.15 2.82
C ASN A 116 1.13 -11.62 2.95
N CYS A 117 0.62 -12.00 4.10
CA CYS A 117 0.21 -13.38 4.33
C CYS A 117 -0.92 -13.77 3.40
N ASN A 118 -1.87 -12.86 3.19
CA ASN A 118 -3.00 -13.14 2.32
C ASN A 118 -2.58 -13.33 0.86
N CYS A 119 -1.54 -12.64 0.44
CA CYS A 119 -1.02 -12.86 -0.90
C CYS A 119 -0.60 -14.30 -1.12
N SER A 120 -0.02 -14.92 -0.09
CA SER A 120 0.39 -16.31 -0.13
C SER A 120 -0.75 -17.25 0.22
N LEU A 121 -1.42 -16.94 1.32
CA LEU A 121 -2.42 -17.84 1.89
C LEU A 121 -3.74 -17.81 1.15
N PHE A 122 -3.99 -16.74 0.44
CA PHE A 122 -5.25 -16.62 -0.30
C PHE A 122 -5.44 -17.80 -1.24
N VAL A 123 -4.38 -18.18 -1.93
CA VAL A 123 -4.44 -19.31 -2.85
C VAL A 123 -4.73 -20.60 -2.10
N LYS A 124 -4.12 -20.79 -0.94
CA LYS A 124 -4.35 -21.97 -0.14
C LYS A 124 -5.75 -22.02 0.43
N HIS A 125 -6.21 -20.90 0.93
CA HIS A 125 -7.49 -20.86 1.62
C HIS A 125 -8.67 -20.98 0.68
N GLN A 126 -8.52 -20.61 -0.56
CA GLN A 126 -9.60 -20.79 -1.50
C GLN A 126 -9.97 -22.24 -1.69
N GLY A 127 -9.00 -23.11 -1.50
CA GLY A 127 -9.29 -24.53 -1.57
C GLY A 127 -9.63 -25.15 -0.24
N GLY A 128 -9.30 -24.50 0.85
CA GLY A 128 -9.38 -25.10 2.16
C GLY A 128 -10.54 -24.66 3.01
N ASP A 129 -11.13 -23.57 2.68
CA ASP A 129 -12.24 -23.07 3.44
C ASP A 129 -13.48 -23.07 2.58
#